data_8a3c6e22f0e237479b193e61105b9d7b
#
_entry.id   8a3c6e22f0e237479b193e61105b9d7b
#
_cell.length_a   1.000
_cell.length_b   1.000
_cell.length_c   1.000
_cell.angle_alpha   90.00
_cell.angle_beta   90.00
_cell.angle_gamma   90.00
#
_symmetry.space_group_name_H-M   'P 1'
#
loop_
_entity.id
_entity.type
_entity.pdbx_description
1 polymer ?
#
loop_
_entity_poly.entity_id
_entity_poly.type
_entity_poly.pdbx_seq_one_letter_code
_entity_poly.pdbx_strand_id
1 'polypeptide(L)'
;RAEAEAAGETYEVGEASPVEPSDEQPVFATHKYRIEPQRESKSTAWDKVPFTEEMRREGYTILCPQMAPIHFDLVKEVFHAYGYNLELLPSTDRGAVEAGLRYVNNDICYPSILVTGQIMEAIESGKYDLTKTAVVISQTGGGCRATNYIALIRKALRDSGHPEIPVISLSAVKLDEKNPGFKLTVPMLKAAVYSILFGDVMM
;
A
#
# COMPACT_ATOMS: atom_id res chain seq x y z
N ARG A 1 -9.10 36.10 6.66
CA ARG A 1 -8.30 37.19 7.27
C ARG A 1 -7.88 38.21 6.21
N ALA A 2 -7.34 37.79 5.08
CA ALA A 2 -6.93 38.67 3.98
C ALA A 2 -8.11 39.41 3.31
N GLU A 3 -9.29 38.79 3.23
CA GLU A 3 -10.50 39.42 2.67
C GLU A 3 -11.14 40.43 3.65
N ALA A 4 -11.05 40.20 4.96
CA ALA A 4 -11.56 41.13 5.97
C ALA A 4 -10.67 42.40 6.08
N GLU A 5 -9.35 42.28 5.91
CA GLU A 5 -8.45 43.44 5.85
C GLU A 5 -8.70 44.34 4.65
N ALA A 6 -9.17 43.77 3.52
CA ALA A 6 -9.51 44.55 2.33
C ALA A 6 -10.82 45.35 2.49
N ALA A 7 -11.69 44.98 3.41
CA ALA A 7 -12.97 45.64 3.69
C ALA A 7 -12.89 46.71 4.79
N GLY A 8 -11.74 46.93 5.43
CA GLY A 8 -11.58 47.95 6.45
C GLY A 8 -12.30 47.65 7.79
N GLU A 9 -12.78 46.42 8.00
CA GLU A 9 -13.39 46.00 9.24
C GLU A 9 -12.34 45.68 10.28
N THR A 10 -12.29 46.43 11.38
CA THR A 10 -11.46 46.10 12.55
C THR A 10 -12.08 44.96 13.33
N TYR A 11 -11.42 43.82 13.30
CA TYR A 11 -11.81 42.65 14.10
C TYR A 11 -11.35 42.87 15.55
N GLU A 12 -12.29 43.23 16.44
CA GLU A 12 -12.01 43.21 17.88
C GLU A 12 -11.92 41.75 18.34
N VAL A 13 -10.72 41.32 18.69
CA VAL A 13 -10.51 40.04 19.39
C VAL A 13 -11.06 40.25 20.80
N GLY A 14 -12.28 39.79 21.05
CA GLY A 14 -12.84 39.74 22.40
C GLY A 14 -11.89 38.94 23.30
N GLU A 15 -11.53 39.51 24.45
CA GLU A 15 -10.78 38.80 25.48
C GLU A 15 -11.58 37.53 25.83
N ALA A 16 -10.94 36.36 25.61
CA ALA A 16 -11.52 35.09 26.03
C ALA A 16 -11.66 35.14 27.57
N SER A 17 -12.90 35.06 28.05
CA SER A 17 -13.18 34.91 29.49
C SER A 17 -12.39 33.70 30.00
N PRO A 18 -11.80 33.78 31.21
CA PRO A 18 -11.15 32.61 31.80
C PRO A 18 -12.16 31.48 31.90
N VAL A 19 -11.89 30.37 31.23
CA VAL A 19 -12.68 29.15 31.37
C VAL A 19 -12.41 28.61 32.77
N GLU A 20 -13.38 28.70 33.67
CA GLU A 20 -13.25 28.02 34.95
C GLU A 20 -13.05 26.53 34.72
N PRO A 21 -12.11 25.87 35.42
CA PRO A 21 -11.90 24.45 35.30
C PRO A 21 -13.21 23.73 35.72
N SER A 22 -13.90 23.18 34.72
CA SER A 22 -15.02 22.29 35.00
C SER A 22 -14.48 21.01 35.62
N ASP A 23 -15.02 20.57 36.76
CA ASP A 23 -14.72 19.26 37.38
C ASP A 23 -15.15 18.06 36.52
N GLU A 24 -15.69 18.30 35.34
CA GLU A 24 -15.96 17.27 34.36
C GLU A 24 -14.68 16.76 33.75
N GLN A 25 -14.28 15.55 34.12
CA GLN A 25 -13.18 14.83 33.50
C GLN A 25 -13.42 14.75 31.97
N PRO A 26 -12.42 15.06 31.14
CA PRO A 26 -12.60 15.02 29.71
C PRO A 26 -13.08 13.62 29.29
N VAL A 27 -14.11 13.57 28.46
CA VAL A 27 -14.80 12.36 27.99
C VAL A 27 -13.84 11.32 27.37
N PHE A 28 -12.62 11.75 27.04
CA PHE A 28 -11.55 10.89 26.54
C PHE A 28 -10.90 9.98 27.62
N ALA A 29 -11.13 10.21 28.91
CA ALA A 29 -10.46 9.47 29.98
C ALA A 29 -11.10 8.11 30.30
N THR A 30 -12.24 7.76 29.71
CA THR A 30 -13.00 6.56 30.13
C THR A 30 -12.97 5.39 29.15
N HIS A 31 -12.39 5.52 27.96
CA HIS A 31 -12.06 4.34 27.19
C HIS A 31 -10.76 3.75 27.76
N LYS A 32 -10.88 2.96 28.82
CA LYS A 32 -9.88 1.95 29.13
C LYS A 32 -9.82 1.00 27.93
N TYR A 33 -8.94 1.31 26.98
CA TYR A 33 -8.46 0.32 26.03
C TYR A 33 -7.88 -0.80 26.89
N ARG A 34 -8.70 -1.81 27.14
CA ARG A 34 -8.20 -3.08 27.63
C ARG A 34 -7.43 -3.66 26.45
N ILE A 35 -6.12 -3.40 26.42
CA ILE A 35 -5.20 -4.15 25.58
C ILE A 35 -5.31 -5.58 26.12
N GLU A 36 -6.21 -6.38 25.54
CA GLU A 36 -6.13 -7.81 25.78
C GLU A 36 -4.73 -8.21 25.31
N PRO A 37 -3.96 -8.90 26.17
CA PRO A 37 -2.65 -9.36 25.75
C PRO A 37 -2.90 -10.18 24.49
N GLN A 38 -2.39 -9.70 23.36
CA GLN A 38 -2.46 -10.45 22.11
C GLN A 38 -1.91 -11.83 22.47
N ARG A 39 -2.72 -12.87 22.30
CA ARG A 39 -2.27 -14.25 22.40
C ARG A 39 -0.97 -14.29 21.63
N GLU A 40 0.15 -14.54 22.32
CA GLU A 40 1.42 -14.80 21.70
C GLU A 40 1.19 -15.92 20.70
N SER A 41 1.02 -15.55 19.43
CA SER A 41 1.00 -16.51 18.36
C SER A 41 2.42 -17.08 18.34
N LYS A 42 2.56 -18.36 18.63
CA LYS A 42 3.83 -19.07 18.67
C LYS A 42 4.58 -19.13 17.33
N SER A 43 4.12 -18.43 16.31
CA SER A 43 4.84 -18.24 15.06
C SER A 43 5.04 -16.74 14.80
N THR A 44 6.15 -16.22 15.22
CA THR A 44 6.67 -14.92 14.79
C THR A 44 7.27 -14.98 13.38
N ALA A 45 7.40 -16.15 12.79
CA ALA A 45 7.63 -16.32 11.36
C ALA A 45 6.29 -16.12 10.65
N TRP A 46 6.10 -14.97 10.04
CA TRP A 46 5.00 -14.70 9.12
C TRP A 46 5.13 -15.73 8.01
N ASP A 47 4.17 -16.64 7.91
CA ASP A 47 4.16 -17.64 6.84
C ASP A 47 4.11 -16.91 5.51
N LYS A 48 5.27 -16.78 4.89
CA LYS A 48 5.44 -16.11 3.61
C LYS A 48 5.16 -17.13 2.54
N VAL A 49 4.12 -16.89 1.75
CA VAL A 49 3.82 -17.70 0.59
C VAL A 49 4.73 -17.25 -0.57
N PRO A 50 5.66 -18.08 -1.03
CA PRO A 50 6.55 -17.74 -2.14
C PRO A 50 5.79 -17.83 -3.46
N PHE A 51 6.08 -16.91 -4.40
CA PHE A 51 5.62 -17.02 -5.76
C PHE A 51 6.48 -18.05 -6.52
N THR A 52 5.88 -19.18 -6.92
CA THR A 52 6.59 -20.33 -7.52
C THR A 52 6.63 -20.25 -9.05
N GLU A 53 7.51 -21.07 -9.67
CA GLU A 53 7.54 -21.19 -11.14
C GLU A 53 6.27 -21.82 -11.72
N GLU A 54 5.59 -22.67 -10.94
CA GLU A 54 4.31 -23.26 -11.31
C GLU A 54 3.23 -22.17 -11.42
N MET A 55 3.11 -21.31 -10.42
CA MET A 55 2.19 -20.17 -10.43
C MET A 55 2.43 -19.26 -11.65
N ARG A 56 3.69 -19.04 -12.03
CA ARG A 56 4.03 -18.31 -13.25
C ARG A 56 3.54 -19.02 -14.50
N ARG A 57 3.75 -20.34 -14.61
CA ARG A 57 3.33 -21.14 -15.77
C ARG A 57 1.81 -21.23 -15.89
N GLU A 58 1.12 -21.24 -14.77
CA GLU A 58 -0.34 -21.23 -14.69
C GLU A 58 -0.95 -19.86 -15.03
N GLY A 59 -0.11 -18.84 -15.24
CA GLY A 59 -0.56 -17.51 -15.66
C GLY A 59 -1.22 -16.71 -14.52
N TYR A 60 -0.72 -16.85 -13.29
CA TYR A 60 -1.20 -16.03 -12.17
C TYR A 60 -1.23 -14.55 -12.52
N THR A 61 -2.32 -13.88 -12.18
CA THR A 61 -2.45 -12.44 -12.30
C THR A 61 -1.70 -11.76 -11.17
N ILE A 62 -0.73 -10.92 -11.53
CA ILE A 62 0.09 -10.19 -10.55
C ILE A 62 -0.46 -8.78 -10.43
N LEU A 63 -1.12 -8.48 -9.31
CA LEU A 63 -1.67 -7.16 -9.02
C LEU A 63 -0.57 -6.21 -8.59
N CYS A 64 -0.46 -5.08 -9.27
CA CYS A 64 0.52 -4.04 -9.00
C CYS A 64 -0.19 -2.72 -8.72
N PRO A 65 0.00 -2.11 -7.53
CA PRO A 65 -0.59 -0.80 -7.26
C PRO A 65 0.01 0.27 -8.16
N GLN A 66 -0.84 1.15 -8.68
CA GLN A 66 -0.44 2.24 -9.55
C GLN A 66 0.20 3.38 -8.73
N MET A 67 1.48 3.66 -9.00
CA MET A 67 2.22 4.72 -8.31
C MET A 67 2.69 5.84 -9.27
N ALA A 68 2.82 5.54 -10.57
CA ALA A 68 3.22 6.51 -11.59
C ALA A 68 2.58 6.12 -12.94
N PRO A 69 1.45 6.72 -13.35
CA PRO A 69 0.62 6.22 -14.43
C PRO A 69 1.38 5.91 -15.73
N ILE A 70 2.07 6.88 -16.32
CA ILE A 70 2.76 6.71 -17.60
C ILE A 70 3.86 5.64 -17.49
N HIS A 71 4.68 5.70 -16.44
CA HIS A 71 5.80 4.79 -16.25
C HIS A 71 5.36 3.36 -16.04
N PHE A 72 4.33 3.17 -15.18
CA PHE A 72 3.84 1.83 -14.85
C PHE A 72 3.12 1.17 -16.04
N ASP A 73 2.41 1.94 -16.87
CA ASP A 73 1.81 1.41 -18.10
C ASP A 73 2.88 0.86 -19.05
N LEU A 74 3.98 1.59 -19.24
CA LEU A 74 5.09 1.11 -20.07
C LEU A 74 5.80 -0.09 -19.45
N VAL A 75 6.01 -0.08 -18.14
CA VAL A 75 6.64 -1.19 -17.42
C VAL A 75 5.75 -2.44 -17.46
N LYS A 76 4.43 -2.30 -17.37
CA LYS A 76 3.47 -3.40 -17.53
C LYS A 76 3.72 -4.17 -18.84
N GLU A 77 3.87 -3.46 -19.96
CA GLU A 77 4.12 -4.08 -21.26
C GLU A 77 5.45 -4.85 -21.30
N VAL A 78 6.48 -4.33 -20.61
CA VAL A 78 7.74 -5.09 -20.47
C VAL A 78 7.51 -6.40 -19.73
N PHE A 79 6.77 -6.38 -18.61
CA PHE A 79 6.47 -7.60 -17.84
C PHE A 79 5.68 -8.62 -18.69
N HIS A 80 4.69 -8.16 -19.46
CA HIS A 80 3.94 -9.02 -20.39
C HIS A 80 4.84 -9.66 -21.44
N ALA A 81 5.77 -8.90 -22.04
CA ALA A 81 6.73 -9.42 -23.04
C ALA A 81 7.64 -10.52 -22.47
N TYR A 82 7.87 -10.53 -21.15
CA TYR A 82 8.66 -11.56 -20.46
C TYR A 82 7.81 -12.65 -19.80
N GLY A 83 6.51 -12.71 -20.11
CA GLY A 83 5.62 -13.79 -19.69
C GLY A 83 5.09 -13.67 -18.26
N TYR A 84 4.96 -12.44 -17.75
CA TYR A 84 4.26 -12.14 -16.50
C TYR A 84 2.93 -11.47 -16.79
N ASN A 85 1.85 -11.95 -16.20
CA ASN A 85 0.54 -11.32 -16.32
C ASN A 85 0.38 -10.24 -15.25
N LEU A 86 0.98 -9.07 -15.49
CA LEU A 86 0.94 -7.92 -14.58
C LEU A 86 -0.29 -7.08 -14.85
N GLU A 87 -1.10 -6.84 -13.81
CA GLU A 87 -2.27 -5.98 -13.86
C GLU A 87 -2.08 -4.78 -12.95
N LEU A 88 -2.22 -3.57 -13.51
CA LEU A 88 -2.14 -2.33 -12.76
C LEU A 88 -3.48 -1.99 -12.15
N LEU A 89 -3.45 -1.57 -10.89
CA LEU A 89 -4.63 -1.17 -10.15
C LEU A 89 -4.80 0.36 -10.26
N PRO A 90 -5.76 0.85 -11.06
CA PRO A 90 -5.84 2.27 -11.40
C PRO A 90 -6.47 3.13 -10.31
N SER A 91 -7.12 2.50 -9.31
CA SER A 91 -7.91 3.22 -8.32
C SER A 91 -7.03 4.11 -7.43
N THR A 92 -7.27 5.40 -7.50
CA THR A 92 -6.68 6.42 -6.61
C THR A 92 -7.77 7.25 -5.93
N ASP A 93 -8.99 6.76 -5.99
CA ASP A 93 -10.17 7.43 -5.50
C ASP A 93 -10.44 7.16 -4.02
N ARG A 94 -11.58 7.61 -3.58
CA ARG A 94 -12.04 7.45 -2.19
C ARG A 94 -12.20 5.98 -1.80
N GLY A 95 -12.59 5.10 -2.73
CA GLY A 95 -12.77 3.67 -2.47
C GLY A 95 -11.48 3.01 -2.01
N ALA A 96 -10.37 3.26 -2.72
CA ALA A 96 -9.05 2.76 -2.32
C ALA A 96 -8.62 3.29 -0.96
N VAL A 97 -8.87 4.58 -0.65
CA VAL A 97 -8.53 5.15 0.66
C VAL A 97 -9.35 4.48 1.77
N GLU A 98 -10.67 4.34 1.59
CA GLU A 98 -11.55 3.69 2.56
C GLU A 98 -11.19 2.22 2.77
N ALA A 99 -10.87 1.50 1.71
CA ALA A 99 -10.36 0.13 1.79
C ALA A 99 -9.05 0.07 2.58
N GLY A 100 -8.10 0.96 2.28
CA GLY A 100 -6.83 1.02 2.99
C GLY A 100 -6.97 1.29 4.49
N LEU A 101 -7.82 2.24 4.87
CA LEU A 101 -8.06 2.61 6.27
C LEU A 101 -8.70 1.49 7.10
N ARG A 102 -9.33 0.50 6.48
CA ARG A 102 -9.85 -0.69 7.20
C ARG A 102 -8.74 -1.62 7.70
N TYR A 103 -7.60 -1.65 7.02
CA TYR A 103 -6.52 -2.61 7.27
C TYR A 103 -5.24 -1.98 7.80
N VAL A 104 -5.07 -0.67 7.59
CA VAL A 104 -3.86 0.07 7.96
C VAL A 104 -4.23 1.22 8.88
N ASN A 105 -3.41 1.45 9.92
CA ASN A 105 -3.62 2.57 10.83
C ASN A 105 -3.50 3.91 10.08
N ASN A 106 -4.41 4.86 10.38
CA ASN A 106 -4.41 6.21 9.82
C ASN A 106 -3.17 7.05 10.16
N ASP A 107 -2.41 6.68 11.19
CA ASP A 107 -1.14 7.33 11.55
C ASP A 107 0.01 6.98 10.62
N ILE A 108 -0.19 6.04 9.70
CA ILE A 108 0.81 5.69 8.70
C ILE A 108 0.81 6.71 7.55
N CYS A 109 1.89 6.72 6.75
CA CYS A 109 1.96 7.65 5.62
C CYS A 109 0.84 7.36 4.59
N TYR A 110 0.27 8.42 4.01
CA TYR A 110 -0.84 8.34 3.06
C TYR A 110 -0.57 7.38 1.87
N PRO A 111 0.62 7.36 1.25
CA PRO A 111 0.92 6.40 0.18
C PRO A 111 0.77 4.93 0.62
N SER A 112 1.05 4.61 1.88
CA SER A 112 0.86 3.24 2.40
C SER A 112 -0.61 2.86 2.47
N ILE A 113 -1.46 3.80 2.90
CA ILE A 113 -2.92 3.61 2.94
C ILE A 113 -3.43 3.36 1.53
N LEU A 114 -3.02 4.21 0.58
CA LEU A 114 -3.47 4.14 -0.81
C LEU A 114 -3.04 2.84 -1.48
N VAL A 115 -1.76 2.47 -1.38
CA VAL A 115 -1.22 1.24 -1.98
C VAL A 115 -1.88 -0.02 -1.42
N THR A 116 -2.05 -0.09 -0.10
CA THR A 116 -2.76 -1.21 0.53
C THR A 116 -4.22 -1.20 0.11
N GLY A 117 -4.84 -0.04 0.05
CA GLY A 117 -6.23 0.13 -0.33
C GLY A 117 -6.53 -0.31 -1.75
N GLN A 118 -5.70 0.06 -2.73
CA GLN A 118 -5.83 -0.41 -4.12
C GLN A 118 -5.84 -1.93 -4.21
N ILE A 119 -4.92 -2.58 -3.48
CA ILE A 119 -4.84 -4.04 -3.46
C ILE A 119 -6.09 -4.64 -2.80
N MET A 120 -6.50 -4.13 -1.65
CA MET A 120 -7.64 -4.67 -0.92
C MET A 120 -8.95 -4.44 -1.67
N GLU A 121 -9.14 -3.27 -2.27
CA GLU A 121 -10.28 -2.98 -3.13
C GLU A 121 -10.35 -3.94 -4.32
N ALA A 122 -9.22 -4.22 -4.97
CA ALA A 122 -9.15 -5.17 -6.08
C ALA A 122 -9.54 -6.59 -5.62
N ILE A 123 -9.05 -7.05 -4.48
CA ILE A 123 -9.36 -8.36 -3.91
C ILE A 123 -10.83 -8.47 -3.55
N GLU A 124 -11.39 -7.45 -2.91
CA GLU A 124 -12.79 -7.41 -2.50
C GLU A 124 -13.77 -7.18 -3.68
N SER A 125 -13.27 -6.69 -4.82
CA SER A 125 -14.10 -6.39 -6.00
C SER A 125 -14.74 -7.61 -6.66
N GLY A 126 -14.23 -8.81 -6.41
CA GLY A 126 -14.65 -10.05 -7.08
C GLY A 126 -14.28 -10.14 -8.57
N LYS A 127 -13.45 -9.21 -9.08
CA LYS A 127 -13.00 -9.20 -10.49
C LYS A 127 -11.92 -10.23 -10.78
N TYR A 128 -11.16 -10.63 -9.76
CA TYR A 128 -10.00 -11.48 -9.89
C TYR A 128 -10.25 -12.85 -9.28
N ASP A 129 -9.73 -13.89 -9.93
CA ASP A 129 -9.68 -15.23 -9.34
C ASP A 129 -8.58 -15.25 -8.27
N LEU A 130 -8.98 -15.17 -7.00
CA LEU A 130 -8.06 -15.10 -5.88
C LEU A 130 -7.19 -16.35 -5.73
N THR A 131 -7.60 -17.49 -6.30
CA THR A 131 -6.81 -18.73 -6.31
C THR A 131 -5.61 -18.64 -7.26
N LYS A 132 -5.65 -17.71 -8.22
CA LYS A 132 -4.61 -17.46 -9.22
C LYS A 132 -4.14 -16.02 -9.21
N THR A 133 -4.10 -15.42 -8.04
CA THR A 133 -3.68 -14.03 -7.86
C THR A 133 -2.42 -13.94 -7.02
N ALA A 134 -1.54 -13.02 -7.37
CA ALA A 134 -0.37 -12.62 -6.60
C ALA A 134 -0.32 -11.10 -6.52
N VAL A 135 0.44 -10.56 -5.59
CA VAL A 135 0.66 -9.11 -5.45
C VAL A 135 2.14 -8.80 -5.62
N VAL A 136 2.46 -7.69 -6.26
CA VAL A 136 3.83 -7.19 -6.36
C VAL A 136 3.92 -5.77 -5.79
N ILE A 137 4.97 -5.51 -5.03
CA ILE A 137 5.27 -4.19 -4.48
C ILE A 137 6.77 -3.92 -4.49
N SER A 138 7.17 -2.67 -4.77
CA SER A 138 8.54 -2.24 -4.61
C SER A 138 8.87 -1.97 -3.13
N GLN A 139 10.10 -2.30 -2.72
CA GLN A 139 10.58 -2.11 -1.36
C GLN A 139 11.91 -1.34 -1.41
N THR A 140 11.94 -0.17 -0.77
CA THR A 140 13.09 0.73 -0.87
C THR A 140 14.32 0.27 -0.07
N GLY A 141 14.13 -0.45 1.03
CA GLY A 141 15.21 -0.93 1.89
C GLY A 141 15.93 0.14 2.70
N GLY A 142 15.46 1.39 2.68
CA GLY A 142 16.02 2.51 3.41
C GLY A 142 15.26 2.88 4.68
N GLY A 143 15.53 4.05 5.24
CA GLY A 143 14.84 4.59 6.42
C GLY A 143 13.40 5.05 6.17
N CYS A 144 12.88 4.91 4.96
CA CYS A 144 11.51 5.23 4.61
C CYS A 144 10.54 4.13 5.09
N ARG A 145 9.33 4.52 5.48
CA ARG A 145 8.26 3.59 5.88
C ARG A 145 7.84 2.66 4.73
N ALA A 146 8.13 3.01 3.48
CA ALA A 146 7.91 2.16 2.29
C ALA A 146 8.61 0.80 2.40
N THR A 147 9.66 0.67 3.20
CA THR A 147 10.29 -0.61 3.52
C THR A 147 9.32 -1.60 4.18
N ASN A 148 8.30 -1.10 4.90
CA ASN A 148 7.34 -1.92 5.63
C ASN A 148 6.02 -2.16 4.87
N TYR A 149 5.84 -1.64 3.66
CA TYR A 149 4.58 -1.82 2.91
C TYR A 149 4.24 -3.30 2.70
N ILE A 150 5.24 -4.12 2.42
CA ILE A 150 5.04 -5.56 2.24
C ILE A 150 4.46 -6.24 3.49
N ALA A 151 4.92 -5.85 4.67
CA ALA A 151 4.40 -6.38 5.94
C ALA A 151 2.94 -5.95 6.18
N LEU A 152 2.60 -4.71 5.81
CA LEU A 152 1.24 -4.19 5.93
C LEU A 152 0.29 -4.88 4.95
N ILE A 153 0.72 -5.10 3.70
CA ILE A 153 -0.06 -5.81 2.69
C ILE A 153 -0.30 -7.26 3.14
N ARG A 154 0.73 -7.97 3.59
CA ARG A 154 0.59 -9.33 4.12
C ARG A 154 -0.35 -9.39 5.33
N LYS A 155 -0.28 -8.39 6.21
CA LYS A 155 -1.22 -8.27 7.32
C LYS A 155 -2.64 -8.08 6.82
N ALA A 156 -2.87 -7.16 5.88
CA ALA A 156 -4.17 -6.87 5.32
C ALA A 156 -4.79 -8.10 4.64
N LEU A 157 -4.00 -8.83 3.83
CA LEU A 157 -4.42 -10.09 3.19
C LEU A 157 -4.85 -11.15 4.23
N ARG A 158 -4.10 -11.31 5.30
CA ARG A 158 -4.45 -12.24 6.37
C ARG A 158 -5.71 -11.82 7.11
N ASP A 159 -5.82 -10.53 7.43
CA ASP A 159 -6.97 -9.99 8.17
C ASP A 159 -8.27 -10.07 7.32
N SER A 160 -8.15 -10.08 5.98
CA SER A 160 -9.25 -10.30 5.04
C SER A 160 -9.54 -11.77 4.74
N GLY A 161 -8.77 -12.70 5.28
CA GLY A 161 -8.98 -14.14 5.09
C GLY A 161 -8.25 -14.74 3.88
N HIS A 162 -7.31 -14.03 3.26
CA HIS A 162 -6.55 -14.46 2.08
C HIS A 162 -5.03 -14.57 2.33
N PRO A 163 -4.58 -15.29 3.37
CA PRO A 163 -3.16 -15.44 3.67
C PRO A 163 -2.37 -16.21 2.62
N GLU A 164 -3.06 -16.94 1.74
CA GLU A 164 -2.49 -17.77 0.67
C GLU A 164 -1.98 -16.96 -0.53
N ILE A 165 -2.38 -15.69 -0.67
CA ILE A 165 -1.96 -14.85 -1.78
C ILE A 165 -0.49 -14.46 -1.62
N PRO A 166 0.40 -14.85 -2.56
CA PRO A 166 1.80 -14.50 -2.49
C PRO A 166 2.03 -13.01 -2.72
N VAL A 167 2.90 -12.42 -1.90
CA VAL A 167 3.31 -11.01 -2.03
C VAL A 167 4.78 -10.95 -2.44
N ILE A 168 5.03 -10.51 -3.67
CA ILE A 168 6.35 -10.41 -4.28
C ILE A 168 6.95 -9.05 -3.92
N SER A 169 8.14 -9.04 -3.35
CA SER A 169 8.88 -7.82 -3.08
C SER A 169 9.94 -7.56 -4.15
N LEU A 170 9.86 -6.41 -4.80
CA LEU A 170 10.92 -5.89 -5.65
C LEU A 170 11.88 -5.06 -4.80
N SER A 171 12.92 -5.69 -4.26
CA SER A 171 13.92 -5.02 -3.44
C SER A 171 15.31 -5.11 -4.08
N ALA A 172 15.97 -3.96 -4.22
CA ALA A 172 17.37 -3.91 -4.64
C ALA A 172 18.33 -4.49 -3.57
N VAL A 173 17.91 -4.52 -2.31
CA VAL A 173 18.76 -4.89 -1.15
C VAL A 173 18.51 -6.33 -0.68
N LYS A 174 17.71 -7.11 -1.40
CA LYS A 174 17.37 -8.50 -1.05
C LYS A 174 16.83 -8.67 0.36
N LEU A 175 15.98 -7.76 0.81
CA LEU A 175 15.38 -7.78 2.14
C LEU A 175 14.32 -8.86 2.31
N ASP A 176 13.84 -9.44 1.22
CA ASP A 176 12.80 -10.47 1.26
C ASP A 176 13.27 -11.80 0.69
N GLU A 177 12.49 -12.83 0.97
CA GLU A 177 12.79 -14.19 0.56
C GLU A 177 12.72 -14.38 -0.96
N LYS A 178 13.34 -15.45 -1.41
CA LYS A 178 13.40 -15.83 -2.82
C LYS A 178 12.01 -16.20 -3.32
N ASN A 179 11.53 -15.47 -4.31
CA ASN A 179 10.36 -15.83 -5.12
C ASN A 179 10.85 -16.54 -6.39
N PRO A 180 10.95 -17.87 -6.44
CA PRO A 180 11.59 -18.61 -7.55
C PRO A 180 10.90 -18.39 -8.89
N GLY A 181 9.57 -18.14 -8.88
CA GLY A 181 8.79 -17.85 -10.07
C GLY A 181 8.97 -16.44 -10.62
N PHE A 182 9.54 -15.53 -9.81
CA PHE A 182 9.71 -14.13 -10.21
C PHE A 182 11.18 -13.80 -10.40
N LYS A 183 11.63 -13.80 -11.65
CA LYS A 183 13.05 -13.60 -12.02
C LYS A 183 13.18 -12.35 -12.88
N LEU A 184 13.90 -11.36 -12.39
CA LEU A 184 14.32 -10.22 -13.18
C LEU A 184 15.59 -10.59 -13.97
N THR A 185 15.43 -10.75 -15.28
CA THR A 185 16.58 -10.98 -16.17
C THR A 185 17.24 -9.65 -16.56
N VAL A 186 18.53 -9.68 -16.90
CA VAL A 186 19.24 -8.46 -17.33
C VAL A 186 18.59 -7.77 -18.54
N PRO A 187 18.13 -8.50 -19.58
CA PRO A 187 17.39 -7.87 -20.68
C PRO A 187 16.08 -7.21 -20.23
N MET A 188 15.32 -7.87 -19.36
CA MET A 188 14.08 -7.33 -18.80
C MET A 188 14.34 -6.07 -17.99
N LEU A 189 15.39 -6.06 -17.15
CA LEU A 189 15.76 -4.89 -16.37
C LEU A 189 16.15 -3.71 -17.27
N LYS A 190 16.94 -3.96 -18.33
CA LYS A 190 17.27 -2.93 -19.32
C LYS A 190 16.02 -2.37 -20.00
N ALA A 191 15.10 -3.23 -20.44
CA ALA A 191 13.85 -2.81 -21.06
C ALA A 191 13.01 -1.95 -20.08
N ALA A 192 12.91 -2.36 -18.81
CA ALA A 192 12.21 -1.59 -17.78
C ALA A 192 12.84 -0.21 -17.54
N VAL A 193 14.18 -0.12 -17.50
CA VAL A 193 14.89 1.16 -17.36
C VAL A 193 14.64 2.06 -18.57
N TYR A 194 14.70 1.53 -19.79
CA TYR A 194 14.35 2.32 -20.98
C TYR A 194 12.91 2.79 -20.99
N SER A 195 11.98 1.96 -20.54
CA SER A 195 10.57 2.34 -20.40
C SER A 195 10.38 3.49 -19.40
N ILE A 196 11.10 3.46 -18.28
CA ILE A 196 11.06 4.54 -17.29
C ILE A 196 11.64 5.84 -17.89
N LEU A 197 12.82 5.77 -18.52
CA LEU A 197 13.43 6.94 -19.18
C LEU A 197 12.54 7.51 -20.29
N PHE A 198 11.90 6.63 -21.06
CA PHE A 198 10.95 7.07 -22.08
C PHE A 198 9.71 7.72 -21.46
N GLY A 199 9.22 7.18 -20.34
CA GLY A 199 8.13 7.77 -19.56
C GLY A 199 8.46 9.18 -19.07
N ASP A 200 9.70 9.42 -18.63
CA ASP A 200 10.16 10.77 -18.23
C ASP A 200 10.14 11.76 -19.38
N VAL A 201 10.43 11.31 -20.59
CA VAL A 201 10.40 12.17 -21.80
C VAL A 201 8.96 12.48 -22.23
N MET A 202 8.01 11.57 -21.92
CA MET A 202 6.60 11.72 -22.28
C MET A 202 5.81 12.56 -21.28
N MET A 203 6.34 12.83 -20.09
CA MET A 203 5.75 13.69 -19.06
C MET A 203 6.03 15.17 -19.31
#